data_ed01d2a1b25aa003db8c7d7017672ad8
#
_entry.id   ed01d2a1b25aa003db8c7d7017672ad8
#
_cell.length_a   1.000
_cell.length_b   1.000
_cell.length_c   1.000
_cell.angle_alpha   90.00
_cell.angle_beta   90.00
_cell.angle_gamma   90.00
#
_symmetry.space_group_name_H-M   'P 1'
#
loop_
_entity.id
_entity.type
_entity.pdbx_description
1 polymer ?
#
loop_
_entity_poly.entity_id
_entity_poly.type
_entity_poly.pdbx_seq_one_letter_code
_entity_poly.pdbx_strand_id
1 'polypeptide(L)'
;MSANKEPSFYREWLDSYFARDIQYLYGVRDMQRFNALFEYLLRTSGGLLDLSKTAAAIGISRPTLDTHLRILESTHTVTLLRPFSSGHRDEIVRQPKIYGFDTGFVSHVRGWDPLRPEDHGNLWEHLVLEWIRAHHPGRKIHYWRDKQGNEIDIVIPATRDEVDVIECKWNPAAFDRKAMQRFRQAYPRGRNWLLTPGVATPYERNDGGLLITVAGSLS
;
A
#
# COMPACT_ATOMS: atom_id res chain seq x y z
N MET A 1 10.93 10.78 -13.79
CA MET A 1 11.87 11.76 -13.20
C MET A 1 11.05 12.68 -12.33
N SER A 2 11.03 12.45 -11.03
CA SER A 2 10.40 13.37 -10.08
C SER A 2 11.29 14.60 -10.00
N ALA A 3 10.80 15.75 -10.46
CA ALA A 3 11.46 17.02 -10.17
C ALA A 3 11.53 17.13 -8.65
N ASN A 4 12.74 17.33 -8.11
CA ASN A 4 12.99 17.55 -6.69
C ASN A 4 12.20 18.80 -6.31
N LYS A 5 10.98 18.61 -5.76
CA LYS A 5 10.14 19.73 -5.35
C LYS A 5 10.75 20.32 -4.08
N GLU A 6 10.85 21.64 -4.01
CA GLU A 6 11.40 22.29 -2.82
C GLU A 6 10.59 21.92 -1.56
N PRO A 7 11.22 21.83 -0.39
CA PRO A 7 10.53 21.53 0.88
C PRO A 7 9.34 22.47 1.18
N SER A 8 9.38 23.70 0.68
CA SER A 8 8.28 24.67 0.76
C SER A 8 7.00 24.18 0.07
N PHE A 9 7.12 23.50 -1.09
CA PHE A 9 5.99 22.96 -1.83
C PHE A 9 5.13 22.00 -0.99
N TYR A 10 5.76 21.07 -0.28
CA TYR A 10 5.05 20.09 0.53
C TYR A 10 4.29 20.76 1.69
N ARG A 11 4.89 21.75 2.31
CA ARG A 11 4.27 22.53 3.39
C ARG A 11 3.08 23.34 2.89
N GLU A 12 3.27 24.12 1.83
CA GLU A 12 2.21 24.95 1.24
C GLU A 12 1.02 24.11 0.77
N TRP A 13 1.30 22.93 0.19
CA TRP A 13 0.25 22.01 -0.23
C TRP A 13 -0.55 21.50 0.98
N LEU A 14 0.14 21.06 2.03
CA LEU A 14 -0.48 20.58 3.27
C LEU A 14 -1.33 21.67 3.93
N ASP A 15 -0.81 22.88 4.07
CA ASP A 15 -1.53 24.01 4.66
C ASP A 15 -2.82 24.32 3.87
N SER A 16 -2.73 24.32 2.55
CA SER A 16 -3.90 24.54 1.68
C SER A 16 -4.94 23.42 1.80
N TYR A 17 -4.50 22.16 1.78
CA TYR A 17 -5.37 20.99 1.91
C TYR A 17 -6.08 20.98 3.27
N PHE A 18 -5.33 21.18 4.36
CA PHE A 18 -5.90 21.16 5.70
C PHE A 18 -6.87 22.32 5.94
N ALA A 19 -6.53 23.54 5.51
CA ALA A 19 -7.40 24.69 5.74
C ALA A 19 -8.67 24.64 4.90
N ARG A 20 -8.59 24.30 3.61
CA ARG A 20 -9.74 24.33 2.70
C ARG A 20 -10.55 23.05 2.73
N ASP A 21 -9.89 21.91 2.57
CA ASP A 21 -10.64 20.68 2.33
C ASP A 21 -11.04 19.98 3.63
N ILE A 22 -10.16 19.92 4.60
CA ILE A 22 -10.43 19.18 5.83
C ILE A 22 -11.23 19.99 6.83
N GLN A 23 -10.77 21.17 7.17
CA GLN A 23 -11.45 21.99 8.19
C GLN A 23 -12.81 22.48 7.72
N TYR A 24 -12.88 22.98 6.49
CA TYR A 24 -14.12 23.56 5.94
C TYR A 24 -15.17 22.49 5.60
N LEU A 25 -14.79 21.41 4.90
CA LEU A 25 -15.75 20.41 4.42
C LEU A 25 -16.14 19.39 5.49
N TYR A 26 -15.23 19.04 6.39
CA TYR A 26 -15.45 17.95 7.36
C TYR A 26 -15.58 18.43 8.80
N GLY A 27 -15.37 19.72 9.08
CA GLY A 27 -15.55 20.30 10.40
C GLY A 27 -14.62 19.72 11.47
N VAL A 28 -13.41 19.28 11.09
CA VAL A 28 -12.43 18.77 12.03
C VAL A 28 -11.99 19.87 12.97
N ARG A 29 -12.22 19.68 14.28
CA ARG A 29 -11.94 20.70 15.30
C ARG A 29 -10.50 20.70 15.76
N ASP A 30 -9.92 19.53 15.95
CA ASP A 30 -8.53 19.37 16.39
C ASP A 30 -7.62 19.10 15.18
N MET A 31 -7.26 20.17 14.48
CA MET A 31 -6.40 20.12 13.31
C MET A 31 -4.98 19.69 13.66
N GLN A 32 -4.49 19.99 14.87
CA GLN A 32 -3.15 19.59 15.28
C GLN A 32 -3.03 18.06 15.35
N ARG A 33 -3.98 17.38 15.98
CA ARG A 33 -4.00 15.92 16.04
C ARG A 33 -4.33 15.28 14.69
N PHE A 34 -5.14 15.92 13.87
CA PHE A 34 -5.41 15.44 12.52
C PHE A 34 -4.13 15.47 11.65
N ASN A 35 -3.37 16.57 11.70
CA ASN A 35 -2.08 16.70 11.00
C ASN A 35 -1.06 15.68 11.51
N ALA A 36 -0.95 15.53 12.83
CA ALA A 36 -0.06 14.54 13.43
C ALA A 36 -0.41 13.11 12.99
N LEU A 37 -1.71 12.79 12.89
CA LEU A 37 -2.17 11.52 12.34
C LEU A 37 -1.74 11.37 10.88
N PHE A 38 -1.98 12.37 10.05
CA PHE A 38 -1.63 12.31 8.63
C PHE A 38 -0.13 12.09 8.41
N GLU A 39 0.73 12.84 9.10
CA GLU A 39 2.17 12.62 9.07
C GLU A 39 2.56 11.23 9.54
N TYR A 40 1.95 10.74 10.63
CA TYR A 40 2.20 9.38 11.12
C TYR A 40 1.87 8.34 10.05
N LEU A 41 0.74 8.49 9.35
CA LEU A 41 0.33 7.58 8.28
C LEU A 41 1.29 7.61 7.08
N LEU A 42 1.79 8.79 6.69
CA LEU A 42 2.81 8.90 5.64
C LEU A 42 4.13 8.23 6.08
N ARG A 43 4.56 8.41 7.35
CA ARG A 43 5.75 7.75 7.88
C ARG A 43 5.63 6.23 7.91
N THR A 44 4.42 5.70 8.08
CA THR A 44 4.15 4.25 8.13
C THR A 44 3.68 3.67 6.80
N SER A 45 3.69 4.46 5.72
CA SER A 45 3.24 4.04 4.38
C SER A 45 3.92 2.75 3.91
N GLY A 46 3.16 1.80 3.36
CA GLY A 46 3.61 0.45 3.01
C GLY A 46 3.62 -0.54 4.18
N GLY A 47 3.36 -0.07 5.42
CA GLY A 47 3.34 -0.90 6.62
C GLY A 47 1.93 -1.28 7.11
N LEU A 48 1.88 -2.23 8.04
CA LEU A 48 0.65 -2.61 8.73
C LEU A 48 0.22 -1.51 9.71
N LEU A 49 -1.03 -1.13 9.68
CA LEU A 49 -1.61 -0.12 10.55
C LEU A 49 -2.28 -0.77 11.77
N ASP A 50 -1.62 -0.69 12.92
CA ASP A 50 -2.22 -1.03 14.20
C ASP A 50 -3.05 0.16 14.71
N LEU A 51 -4.36 0.05 14.54
CA LEU A 51 -5.28 1.14 14.84
C LEU A 51 -5.30 1.51 16.32
N SER A 52 -5.07 0.57 17.23
CA SER A 52 -5.05 0.85 18.66
C SER A 52 -3.76 1.58 19.08
N LYS A 53 -2.62 1.12 18.57
CA LYS A 53 -1.33 1.79 18.79
C LYS A 53 -1.31 3.18 18.14
N THR A 54 -1.89 3.32 16.95
CA THR A 54 -1.98 4.61 16.25
C THR A 54 -2.82 5.60 17.07
N ALA A 55 -4.01 5.19 17.52
CA ALA A 55 -4.86 6.05 18.35
C ALA A 55 -4.14 6.53 19.62
N ALA A 56 -3.45 5.62 20.30
CA ALA A 56 -2.66 5.93 21.50
C ALA A 56 -1.49 6.89 21.18
N ALA A 57 -0.75 6.64 20.11
CA ALA A 57 0.39 7.48 19.70
C ALA A 57 -0.01 8.93 19.36
N ILE A 58 -1.19 9.10 18.73
CA ILE A 58 -1.72 10.43 18.39
C ILE A 58 -2.47 11.07 19.56
N GLY A 59 -2.84 10.31 20.59
CA GLY A 59 -3.62 10.79 21.75
C GLY A 59 -5.08 11.06 21.41
N ILE A 60 -5.68 10.26 20.52
CA ILE A 60 -7.10 10.35 20.14
C ILE A 60 -7.86 9.06 20.50
N SER A 61 -9.18 9.16 20.60
CA SER A 61 -10.03 7.99 20.79
C SER A 61 -10.09 7.13 19.53
N ARG A 62 -10.36 5.84 19.68
CA ARG A 62 -10.53 4.93 18.54
C ARG A 62 -11.65 5.38 17.58
N PRO A 63 -12.85 5.82 18.04
CA PRO A 63 -13.88 6.37 17.16
C PRO A 63 -13.41 7.61 16.39
N THR A 64 -12.62 8.49 17.03
CA THR A 64 -12.03 9.65 16.38
C THR A 64 -11.05 9.25 15.29
N LEU A 65 -10.16 8.28 15.56
CA LEU A 65 -9.27 7.72 14.56
C LEU A 65 -10.03 7.15 13.36
N ASP A 66 -11.07 6.34 13.60
CA ASP A 66 -11.88 5.75 12.53
C ASP A 66 -12.58 6.82 11.68
N THR A 67 -12.99 7.93 12.29
CA THR A 67 -13.57 9.07 11.58
C THR A 67 -12.54 9.79 10.73
N HIS A 68 -11.35 10.08 11.28
CA HIS A 68 -10.26 10.73 10.55
C HIS A 68 -9.75 9.86 9.39
N LEU A 69 -9.62 8.54 9.58
CA LEU A 69 -9.25 7.63 8.51
C LEU A 69 -10.27 7.63 7.37
N ARG A 70 -11.59 7.65 7.68
CA ARG A 70 -12.62 7.77 6.64
C ARG A 70 -12.51 9.08 5.85
N ILE A 71 -12.22 10.19 6.51
CA ILE A 71 -11.98 11.47 5.84
C ILE A 71 -10.79 11.36 4.89
N LEU A 72 -9.65 10.85 5.37
CA LEU A 72 -8.43 10.70 4.58
C LEU A 72 -8.61 9.71 3.41
N GLU A 73 -9.37 8.61 3.59
CA GLU A 73 -9.74 7.71 2.48
C GLU A 73 -10.68 8.41 1.47
N SER A 74 -11.68 9.16 1.93
CA SER A 74 -12.64 9.84 1.05
C SER A 74 -12.03 10.98 0.24
N THR A 75 -10.99 11.61 0.75
CA THR A 75 -10.20 12.63 0.06
C THR A 75 -9.04 12.04 -0.75
N HIS A 76 -8.94 10.72 -0.81
CA HIS A 76 -7.88 9.99 -1.53
C HIS A 76 -6.46 10.32 -1.09
N THR A 77 -6.28 10.91 0.10
CA THR A 77 -4.95 11.22 0.63
C THR A 77 -4.27 10.04 1.29
N VAL A 78 -5.04 9.01 1.65
CA VAL A 78 -4.50 7.71 2.04
C VAL A 78 -5.31 6.58 1.42
N THR A 79 -4.66 5.43 1.29
CA THR A 79 -5.29 4.17 0.90
C THR A 79 -5.09 3.14 2.00
N LEU A 80 -6.17 2.56 2.47
CA LEU A 80 -6.13 1.41 3.37
C LEU A 80 -6.31 0.12 2.56
N LEU A 81 -5.21 -0.59 2.34
CA LEU A 81 -5.22 -1.88 1.68
C LEU A 81 -5.60 -2.95 2.70
N ARG A 82 -6.82 -3.45 2.60
CA ARG A 82 -7.35 -4.43 3.55
C ARG A 82 -6.88 -5.85 3.23
N PRO A 83 -6.72 -6.72 4.23
CA PRO A 83 -6.30 -8.10 3.98
C PRO A 83 -7.35 -8.85 3.17
N PHE A 84 -6.88 -9.71 2.26
CA PHE A 84 -7.70 -10.70 1.57
C PHE A 84 -7.93 -11.88 2.50
N SER A 85 -9.17 -12.35 2.59
CA SER A 85 -9.52 -13.57 3.31
C SER A 85 -10.79 -14.18 2.73
N SER A 86 -10.79 -15.49 2.57
CA SER A 86 -11.99 -16.28 2.31
C SER A 86 -12.43 -17.09 3.54
N GLY A 87 -11.84 -16.83 4.70
CA GLY A 87 -12.19 -17.51 5.96
C GLY A 87 -11.25 -18.64 6.34
N HIS A 88 -10.09 -18.79 5.70
CA HIS A 88 -9.07 -19.75 6.14
C HIS A 88 -8.50 -19.35 7.52
N ARG A 89 -8.35 -20.36 8.41
CA ARG A 89 -7.98 -20.15 9.83
C ARG A 89 -6.62 -19.52 10.06
N ASP A 90 -5.72 -19.62 9.08
CA ASP A 90 -4.34 -19.14 9.20
C ASP A 90 -4.15 -17.70 8.71
N GLU A 91 -5.19 -17.07 8.17
CA GLU A 91 -5.12 -15.72 7.63
C GLU A 91 -5.21 -14.63 8.70
N ILE A 92 -4.47 -13.54 8.52
CA ILE A 92 -4.56 -12.32 9.32
C ILE A 92 -5.56 -11.38 8.65
N VAL A 93 -6.67 -11.09 9.34
CA VAL A 93 -7.82 -10.35 8.77
C VAL A 93 -8.07 -8.99 9.40
N ARG A 94 -7.16 -8.47 10.23
CA ARG A 94 -7.51 -7.33 11.10
C ARG A 94 -6.76 -6.03 10.85
N GLN A 95 -5.54 -6.10 10.34
CA GLN A 95 -4.71 -4.90 10.17
C GLN A 95 -4.62 -4.53 8.69
N PRO A 96 -5.08 -3.36 8.26
CA PRO A 96 -4.81 -2.91 6.90
C PRO A 96 -3.35 -2.48 6.75
N LYS A 97 -2.80 -2.57 5.54
CA LYS A 97 -1.64 -1.77 5.14
C LYS A 97 -2.10 -0.36 4.82
N ILE A 98 -1.25 0.61 5.11
CA ILE A 98 -1.49 2.03 4.79
C ILE A 98 -0.56 2.48 3.67
N TYR A 99 -1.08 3.26 2.73
CA TYR A 99 -0.28 3.95 1.71
C TYR A 99 -0.70 5.42 1.65
N GLY A 100 0.27 6.30 1.58
CA GLY A 100 0.02 7.70 1.29
C GLY A 100 -0.45 7.89 -0.16
N PHE A 101 -0.86 9.08 -0.53
CA PHE A 101 -1.38 9.39 -1.87
C PHE A 101 -0.28 9.63 -2.91
N ASP A 102 0.94 9.90 -2.48
CA ASP A 102 2.05 10.28 -3.35
C ASP A 102 3.39 9.87 -2.74
N THR A 103 4.25 9.23 -3.52
CA THR A 103 5.56 8.73 -3.07
C THR A 103 6.53 9.86 -2.73
N GLY A 104 6.40 11.05 -3.33
CA GLY A 104 7.20 12.22 -3.02
C GLY A 104 6.88 12.76 -1.62
N PHE A 105 5.59 12.84 -1.24
CA PHE A 105 5.19 13.19 0.13
C PHE A 105 5.67 12.16 1.15
N VAL A 106 5.57 10.87 0.84
CA VAL A 106 6.10 9.81 1.70
C VAL A 106 7.60 9.96 1.91
N SER A 107 8.35 10.18 0.82
CA SER A 107 9.81 10.38 0.88
C SER A 107 10.18 11.62 1.67
N HIS A 108 9.47 12.75 1.44
CA HIS A 108 9.70 14.00 2.16
C HIS A 108 9.50 13.83 3.67
N VAL A 109 8.37 13.26 4.10
CA VAL A 109 8.04 13.07 5.52
C VAL A 109 8.98 12.07 6.21
N ARG A 110 9.51 11.09 5.46
CA ARG A 110 10.50 10.13 5.96
C ARG A 110 11.93 10.67 5.94
N GLY A 111 12.16 11.84 5.32
CA GLY A 111 13.53 12.38 5.14
C GLY A 111 14.37 11.54 4.18
N TRP A 112 13.74 10.92 3.16
CA TRP A 112 14.41 10.13 2.14
C TRP A 112 14.93 11.01 0.99
N ASP A 113 15.85 11.89 1.29
CA ASP A 113 16.53 12.74 0.31
C ASP A 113 18.02 12.85 0.69
N PRO A 114 18.94 12.24 -0.10
CA PRO A 114 18.68 11.40 -1.27
C PRO A 114 18.08 10.03 -0.93
N LEU A 115 17.37 9.42 -1.91
CA LEU A 115 16.86 8.05 -1.79
C LEU A 115 18.01 7.04 -1.68
N ARG A 116 17.88 6.08 -0.79
CA ARG A 116 18.81 4.97 -0.59
C ARG A 116 18.30 3.69 -1.26
N PRO A 117 19.17 2.72 -1.56
CA PRO A 117 18.75 1.44 -2.15
C PRO A 117 17.64 0.71 -1.39
N GLU A 118 17.65 0.77 -0.05
CA GLU A 118 16.63 0.16 0.82
C GLU A 118 15.25 0.82 0.72
N ASP A 119 15.17 2.07 0.29
CA ASP A 119 13.92 2.83 0.18
C ASP A 119 13.13 2.44 -1.09
N HIS A 120 13.84 1.96 -2.12
CA HIS A 120 13.26 1.68 -3.44
C HIS A 120 12.17 0.60 -3.39
N GLY A 121 12.32 -0.43 -2.55
CA GLY A 121 11.34 -1.52 -2.47
C GLY A 121 9.96 -1.03 -2.04
N ASN A 122 9.92 -0.20 -0.99
CA ASN A 122 8.68 0.38 -0.48
C ASN A 122 8.02 1.32 -1.50
N LEU A 123 8.83 2.18 -2.14
CA LEU A 123 8.32 3.10 -3.16
C LEU A 123 7.84 2.35 -4.41
N TRP A 124 8.49 1.26 -4.78
CA TRP A 124 8.08 0.44 -5.92
C TRP A 124 6.72 -0.22 -5.67
N GLU A 125 6.53 -0.86 -4.52
CA GLU A 125 5.25 -1.44 -4.12
C GLU A 125 4.13 -0.39 -4.15
N HIS A 126 4.41 0.81 -3.63
CA HIS A 126 3.48 1.92 -3.63
C HIS A 126 3.12 2.36 -5.06
N LEU A 127 4.10 2.57 -5.93
CA LEU A 127 3.88 2.94 -7.34
C LEU A 127 3.07 1.89 -8.10
N VAL A 128 3.34 0.60 -7.87
CA VAL A 128 2.56 -0.49 -8.47
C VAL A 128 1.11 -0.45 -8.01
N LEU A 129 0.86 -0.25 -6.72
CA LEU A 129 -0.50 -0.14 -6.18
C LEU A 129 -1.26 1.05 -6.80
N GLU A 130 -0.62 2.22 -6.87
CA GLU A 130 -1.19 3.42 -7.50
C GLU A 130 -1.48 3.20 -8.98
N TRP A 131 -0.55 2.56 -9.68
CA TRP A 131 -0.74 2.24 -11.10
C TRP A 131 -1.95 1.32 -11.32
N ILE A 132 -2.09 0.25 -10.50
CA ILE A 132 -3.23 -0.67 -10.59
C ILE A 132 -4.55 0.07 -10.34
N ARG A 133 -4.60 0.94 -9.34
CA ARG A 133 -5.79 1.73 -9.02
C ARG A 133 -6.20 2.67 -10.15
N ALA A 134 -5.21 3.31 -10.77
CA ALA A 134 -5.44 4.24 -11.87
C ALA A 134 -5.94 3.56 -13.16
N HIS A 135 -5.38 2.38 -13.49
CA HIS A 135 -5.69 1.70 -14.75
C HIS A 135 -6.81 0.66 -14.64
N HIS A 136 -7.14 0.24 -13.42
CA HIS A 136 -8.21 -0.72 -13.16
C HIS A 136 -9.20 -0.20 -12.10
N PRO A 137 -9.89 0.93 -12.38
CA PRO A 137 -10.83 1.52 -11.43
C PRO A 137 -11.96 0.54 -11.11
N GLY A 138 -12.32 0.46 -9.83
CA GLY A 138 -13.38 -0.43 -9.35
C GLY A 138 -12.94 -1.86 -9.02
N ARG A 139 -11.72 -2.28 -9.34
CA ARG A 139 -11.21 -3.57 -8.85
C ARG A 139 -10.97 -3.52 -7.34
N LYS A 140 -11.39 -4.57 -6.66
CA LYS A 140 -11.07 -4.76 -5.25
C LYS A 140 -9.61 -5.22 -5.15
N ILE A 141 -8.80 -4.47 -4.44
CA ILE A 141 -7.38 -4.75 -4.22
C ILE A 141 -7.19 -5.03 -2.74
N HIS A 142 -6.42 -6.07 -2.45
CA HIS A 142 -6.10 -6.54 -1.11
C HIS A 142 -4.61 -6.85 -1.01
N TYR A 143 -4.11 -7.09 0.20
CA TYR A 143 -2.88 -7.83 0.45
C TYR A 143 -3.25 -9.15 1.15
N TRP A 144 -2.34 -10.10 1.24
CA TRP A 144 -2.58 -11.31 2.02
C TRP A 144 -1.42 -11.56 2.98
N ARG A 145 -1.75 -12.03 4.17
CA ARG A 145 -0.76 -12.43 5.16
C ARG A 145 -1.28 -13.59 6.00
N ASP A 146 -0.40 -14.55 6.29
CA ASP A 146 -0.70 -15.63 7.23
C ASP A 146 -0.07 -15.39 8.61
N LYS A 147 -0.40 -16.26 9.58
CA LYS A 147 0.12 -16.19 10.95
C LYS A 147 1.60 -16.52 11.04
N GLN A 148 2.18 -17.17 10.03
CA GLN A 148 3.60 -17.49 9.94
C GLN A 148 4.42 -16.31 9.37
N GLY A 149 3.75 -15.23 8.96
CA GLY A 149 4.38 -14.04 8.42
C GLY A 149 4.65 -14.10 6.91
N ASN A 150 4.16 -15.13 6.20
CA ASN A 150 4.18 -15.11 4.73
C ASN A 150 3.21 -14.02 4.25
N GLU A 151 3.64 -13.22 3.29
CA GLU A 151 2.88 -12.07 2.79
C GLU A 151 2.91 -12.02 1.27
N ILE A 152 1.78 -11.67 0.66
CA ILE A 152 1.64 -11.29 -0.74
C ILE A 152 1.31 -9.80 -0.79
N ASP A 153 2.09 -9.04 -1.54
CA ASP A 153 1.99 -7.58 -1.56
C ASP A 153 0.63 -7.11 -2.09
N ILE A 154 0.14 -7.70 -3.19
CA ILE A 154 -1.15 -7.33 -3.80
C ILE A 154 -1.91 -8.58 -4.24
N VAL A 155 -3.19 -8.64 -3.89
CA VAL A 155 -4.13 -9.72 -4.22
C VAL A 155 -5.35 -9.11 -4.89
N ILE A 156 -5.71 -9.61 -6.08
CA ILE A 156 -6.82 -9.10 -6.87
C ILE A 156 -7.76 -10.27 -7.20
N PRO A 157 -8.96 -10.34 -6.59
CA PRO A 157 -9.98 -11.29 -7.01
C PRO A 157 -10.40 -11.01 -8.46
N ALA A 158 -10.16 -11.96 -9.36
CA ALA A 158 -10.58 -11.87 -10.76
C ALA A 158 -12.01 -12.39 -10.93
N THR A 159 -12.31 -13.54 -10.31
CA THR A 159 -13.65 -14.13 -10.23
C THR A 159 -13.88 -14.66 -8.80
N ARG A 160 -14.99 -15.40 -8.58
CA ARG A 160 -15.25 -16.04 -7.29
C ARG A 160 -14.17 -17.06 -6.91
N ASP A 161 -13.60 -17.76 -7.91
CA ASP A 161 -12.69 -18.88 -7.71
C ASP A 161 -11.27 -18.61 -8.22
N GLU A 162 -11.03 -17.45 -8.81
CA GLU A 162 -9.74 -17.05 -9.35
C GLU A 162 -9.23 -15.78 -8.68
N VAL A 163 -8.00 -15.84 -8.20
CA VAL A 163 -7.36 -14.75 -7.47
C VAL A 163 -5.96 -14.52 -8.04
N ASP A 164 -5.76 -13.38 -8.66
CA ASP A 164 -4.44 -12.98 -9.15
C ASP A 164 -3.60 -12.45 -7.97
N VAL A 165 -2.32 -12.79 -7.96
CA VAL A 165 -1.37 -12.36 -6.93
C VAL A 165 -0.15 -11.70 -7.55
N ILE A 166 0.34 -10.67 -6.86
CA ILE A 166 1.44 -9.83 -7.34
C ILE A 166 2.43 -9.64 -6.20
N GLU A 167 3.67 -9.97 -6.47
CA GLU A 167 4.84 -9.60 -5.67
C GLU A 167 5.57 -8.42 -6.33
N CYS A 168 5.90 -7.42 -5.54
CA CYS A 168 6.62 -6.24 -5.99
C CYS A 168 8.06 -6.31 -5.50
N LYS A 169 9.02 -6.42 -6.40
CA LYS A 169 10.44 -6.45 -6.03
C LYS A 169 11.22 -5.45 -6.87
N TRP A 170 11.88 -4.50 -6.22
CA TRP A 170 12.83 -3.61 -6.91
C TRP A 170 13.97 -4.40 -7.56
N ASN A 171 14.51 -5.37 -6.82
CA ASN A 171 15.49 -6.34 -7.34
C ASN A 171 14.80 -7.69 -7.47
N PRO A 172 14.67 -8.24 -8.70
CA PRO A 172 14.01 -9.54 -8.94
C PRO A 172 14.73 -10.72 -8.29
N ALA A 173 16.03 -10.59 -7.98
CA ALA A 173 16.78 -11.62 -7.26
C ALA A 173 16.35 -11.76 -5.78
N ALA A 174 15.68 -10.76 -5.23
CA ALA A 174 15.13 -10.82 -3.87
C ALA A 174 13.76 -11.53 -3.79
N PHE A 175 13.25 -12.05 -4.90
CA PHE A 175 11.99 -12.78 -4.91
C PHE A 175 12.13 -14.13 -4.22
N ASP A 176 11.27 -14.39 -3.23
CA ASP A 176 11.08 -15.70 -2.59
C ASP A 176 9.67 -16.22 -2.89
N ARG A 177 9.61 -17.39 -3.56
CA ARG A 177 8.35 -18.03 -3.94
C ARG A 177 7.52 -18.57 -2.77
N LYS A 178 8.09 -18.67 -1.58
CA LYS A 178 7.49 -19.34 -0.41
C LYS A 178 6.09 -18.80 -0.09
N ALA A 179 5.93 -17.47 -0.03
CA ALA A 179 4.64 -16.84 0.26
C ALA A 179 3.61 -17.18 -0.83
N MET A 180 4.01 -17.10 -2.11
CA MET A 180 3.15 -17.40 -3.24
C MET A 180 2.76 -18.88 -3.29
N GLN A 181 3.69 -19.81 -3.01
CA GLN A 181 3.37 -21.23 -2.88
C GLN A 181 2.38 -21.49 -1.74
N ARG A 182 2.58 -20.84 -0.59
CA ARG A 182 1.67 -20.97 0.56
C ARG A 182 0.28 -20.45 0.22
N PHE A 183 0.20 -19.30 -0.47
CA PHE A 183 -1.07 -18.75 -0.94
C PHE A 183 -1.78 -19.71 -1.90
N ARG A 184 -1.06 -20.29 -2.88
CA ARG A 184 -1.64 -21.21 -3.89
C ARG A 184 -2.11 -22.54 -3.31
N GLN A 185 -1.65 -22.97 -2.16
CA GLN A 185 -2.23 -24.10 -1.43
C GLN A 185 -3.69 -23.84 -1.00
N ALA A 186 -4.01 -22.60 -0.62
CA ALA A 186 -5.36 -22.20 -0.22
C ALA A 186 -6.21 -21.71 -1.43
N TYR A 187 -5.57 -21.06 -2.40
CA TYR A 187 -6.20 -20.43 -3.58
C TYR A 187 -5.50 -20.89 -4.86
N PRO A 188 -5.82 -22.09 -5.38
CA PRO A 188 -5.03 -22.73 -6.44
C PRO A 188 -5.16 -22.07 -7.81
N ARG A 189 -6.17 -21.21 -8.04
CA ARG A 189 -6.47 -20.63 -9.36
C ARG A 189 -6.16 -19.15 -9.42
N GLY A 190 -5.69 -18.69 -10.58
CA GLY A 190 -5.33 -17.30 -10.88
C GLY A 190 -3.87 -17.17 -11.28
N ARG A 191 -3.48 -15.98 -11.74
CA ARG A 191 -2.14 -15.69 -12.24
C ARG A 191 -1.21 -15.25 -11.13
N ASN A 192 0.09 -15.55 -11.32
CA ASN A 192 1.15 -15.09 -10.42
C ASN A 192 2.01 -14.09 -11.16
N TRP A 193 2.18 -12.91 -10.57
CA TRP A 193 2.97 -11.83 -11.12
C TRP A 193 4.15 -11.49 -10.21
N LEU A 194 5.30 -11.27 -10.82
CA LEU A 194 6.42 -10.59 -10.19
C LEU A 194 6.62 -9.27 -10.93
N LEU A 195 6.29 -8.16 -10.30
CA LEU A 195 6.51 -6.83 -10.86
C LEU A 195 7.84 -6.27 -10.39
N THR A 196 8.70 -5.94 -11.36
CA THR A 196 10.03 -5.40 -11.13
C THR A 196 10.36 -4.34 -12.17
N PRO A 197 11.01 -3.22 -11.80
CA PRO A 197 11.34 -2.19 -12.77
C PRO A 197 12.34 -2.70 -13.83
N GLY A 198 12.33 -2.06 -15.00
CA GLY A 198 13.28 -2.36 -16.09
C GLY A 198 12.93 -3.55 -16.97
N VAL A 199 11.83 -4.24 -16.73
CA VAL A 199 11.32 -5.29 -17.62
C VAL A 199 10.42 -4.66 -18.68
N ALA A 200 10.97 -4.43 -19.88
CA ALA A 200 10.23 -3.81 -20.99
C ALA A 200 9.23 -4.77 -21.64
N THR A 201 9.58 -6.06 -21.74
CA THR A 201 8.72 -7.11 -22.32
C THR A 201 8.44 -8.16 -21.27
N PRO A 202 7.16 -8.42 -20.95
CA PRO A 202 6.80 -9.49 -20.01
C PRO A 202 7.28 -10.86 -20.51
N TYR A 203 7.69 -11.71 -19.57
CA TYR A 203 8.06 -13.08 -19.86
C TYR A 203 7.59 -14.02 -18.73
N GLU A 204 7.42 -15.29 -19.06
CA GLU A 204 7.04 -16.30 -18.10
C GLU A 204 8.24 -17.14 -17.67
N ARG A 205 8.25 -17.51 -16.40
CA ARG A 205 9.21 -18.48 -15.85
C ARG A 205 8.50 -19.47 -14.94
N ASN A 206 9.01 -20.69 -14.90
CA ASN A 206 8.59 -21.67 -13.89
C ASN A 206 9.56 -21.60 -12.71
N ASP A 207 9.02 -21.39 -11.52
CA ASP A 207 9.82 -21.34 -10.29
C ASP A 207 9.19 -22.28 -9.25
N GLY A 208 9.78 -23.48 -9.15
CA GLY A 208 9.34 -24.50 -8.20
C GLY A 208 7.89 -24.96 -8.40
N GLY A 209 7.45 -25.09 -9.65
CA GLY A 209 6.10 -25.51 -10.02
C GLY A 209 5.08 -24.38 -10.14
N LEU A 210 5.47 -23.14 -9.83
CA LEU A 210 4.66 -21.96 -10.07
C LEU A 210 5.01 -21.33 -11.43
N LEU A 211 4.04 -21.15 -12.30
CA LEU A 211 4.17 -20.30 -13.47
C LEU A 211 4.02 -18.85 -13.03
N ILE A 212 5.06 -18.03 -13.27
CA ILE A 212 5.14 -16.64 -12.84
C ILE A 212 5.37 -15.77 -14.06
N THR A 213 4.51 -14.77 -14.27
CA THR A 213 4.74 -13.72 -15.25
C THR A 213 5.56 -12.61 -14.62
N VAL A 214 6.73 -12.31 -15.21
CA VAL A 214 7.62 -11.22 -14.78
C VAL A 214 7.42 -10.04 -15.72
N ALA A 215 7.12 -8.88 -15.16
CA ALA A 215 6.80 -7.67 -15.94
C ALA A 215 7.20 -6.38 -15.23
N GLY A 216 7.28 -5.28 -15.97
CA GLY A 216 7.44 -3.93 -15.42
C GLY A 216 6.11 -3.28 -15.02
N SER A 217 4.99 -3.78 -15.58
CA SER A 217 3.63 -3.34 -15.27
C SER A 217 2.65 -4.48 -15.57
N LEU A 218 1.42 -4.38 -15.07
CA LEU A 218 0.34 -5.28 -15.48
C LEU A 218 -0.16 -4.86 -16.88
N SER A 219 -0.23 -5.81 -17.78
CA SER A 219 -0.83 -5.65 -19.11
C SER A 219 -2.31 -6.01 -19.10
#